data_b3f5319af68b75a98520c299740e1ddf
#
_entry.id   b3f5319af68b75a98520c299740e1ddf
#
_cell.length_a   1.000
_cell.length_b   1.000
_cell.length_c   1.000
_cell.angle_alpha   90.00
_cell.angle_beta   90.00
_cell.angle_gamma   90.00
#
_symmetry.space_group_name_H-M   'P 1'
#
loop_
_entity.id
_entity.type
_entity.pdbx_description
1 polymer ?
#
loop_
_entity_poly.entity_id
_entity_poly.type
_entity_poly.pdbx_seq_one_letter_code
_entity_poly.pdbx_strand_id
1 'polypeptide(L)'
;ATVKTVDGIKAYMEKYGIEDINHDGNINELDIVYLGSSLPKITGGWGLKFSYGRWSLNAQFNFRVGNKVINEARMNAESMYNNNNQAASVNWRWRTEGQLAEIPRALYNKGFNYLGSDRFVEDASFMRLNYLSLGYSLNPKLLRRIGVTSLSINLNASNLFCLTNYSGADPEVSYGGMNVATDGAKTPRSRQFTARVQIGF
;
A
#
# COMPACT_ATOMS: atom_id res chain seq x y z
N ALA A 1 10.20 -8.88 26.52
CA ALA A 1 10.41 -8.32 27.85
C ALA A 1 9.66 -9.17 28.86
N THR A 2 10.34 -9.75 29.84
CA THR A 2 9.67 -10.46 30.92
C THR A 2 9.24 -9.40 31.93
N VAL A 3 8.00 -8.93 31.78
CA VAL A 3 7.44 -8.03 32.80
C VAL A 3 6.95 -8.90 33.91
N LYS A 4 7.60 -8.81 35.08
CA LYS A 4 7.39 -9.72 36.21
C LYS A 4 6.28 -9.27 37.18
N THR A 5 5.66 -8.12 36.97
CA THR A 5 4.61 -7.60 37.86
C THR A 5 3.45 -7.04 37.04
N VAL A 6 2.24 -7.12 37.59
CA VAL A 6 1.01 -6.58 36.93
C VAL A 6 1.16 -5.09 36.61
N ASP A 7 1.77 -4.32 37.52
CA ASP A 7 1.99 -2.88 37.29
C ASP A 7 3.03 -2.62 36.18
N GLY A 8 4.04 -3.46 36.11
CA GLY A 8 5.02 -3.39 35.02
C GLY A 8 4.42 -3.77 33.66
N ILE A 9 3.46 -4.71 33.60
CA ILE A 9 2.72 -5.05 32.39
C ILE A 9 1.87 -3.85 31.96
N LYS A 10 1.12 -3.24 32.86
CA LYS A 10 0.31 -2.04 32.56
C LYS A 10 1.17 -0.90 32.03
N ALA A 11 2.26 -0.57 32.69
CA ALA A 11 3.17 0.48 32.24
C ALA A 11 3.80 0.19 30.86
N TYR A 12 4.06 -1.07 30.56
CA TYR A 12 4.55 -1.50 29.25
C TYR A 12 3.47 -1.36 28.18
N MET A 13 2.25 -1.79 28.47
CA MET A 13 1.10 -1.70 27.58
C MET A 13 0.73 -0.25 27.24
N GLU A 14 0.64 0.61 28.25
CA GLU A 14 0.39 2.04 28.05
C GLU A 14 1.47 2.70 27.19
N LYS A 15 2.72 2.35 27.43
CA LYS A 15 3.85 2.93 26.68
C LYS A 15 3.90 2.49 25.21
N TYR A 16 3.45 1.29 24.87
CA TYR A 16 3.56 0.71 23.54
C TYR A 16 2.22 0.52 22.83
N GLY A 17 1.12 0.99 23.42
CA GLY A 17 -0.22 0.89 22.85
C GLY A 17 -0.76 -0.54 22.74
N ILE A 18 -0.25 -1.46 23.58
CA ILE A 18 -0.78 -2.81 23.71
C ILE A 18 -1.83 -2.77 24.82
N GLU A 19 -3.06 -3.06 24.50
CA GLU A 19 -4.16 -3.05 25.47
C GLU A 19 -4.61 -4.46 25.82
N ASP A 20 -4.63 -4.76 27.11
CA ASP A 20 -5.38 -5.84 27.73
C ASP A 20 -6.75 -5.26 28.06
N ILE A 21 -7.73 -5.52 27.21
CA ILE A 21 -9.06 -4.89 27.25
C ILE A 21 -9.87 -5.34 28.44
N ASN A 22 -9.77 -6.61 28.82
CA ASN A 22 -10.51 -7.17 29.93
C ASN A 22 -9.76 -7.07 31.28
N HIS A 23 -8.49 -6.61 31.26
CA HIS A 23 -7.61 -6.43 32.42
C HIS A 23 -7.36 -7.73 33.22
N ASP A 24 -7.34 -8.89 32.55
CA ASP A 24 -7.05 -10.18 33.21
C ASP A 24 -5.54 -10.49 33.28
N GLY A 25 -4.71 -9.66 32.69
CA GLY A 25 -3.24 -9.80 32.67
C GLY A 25 -2.74 -10.72 31.56
N ASN A 26 -3.61 -11.23 30.70
CA ASN A 26 -3.26 -12.09 29.58
C ASN A 26 -3.79 -11.48 28.28
N ILE A 27 -2.98 -11.39 27.24
CA ILE A 27 -3.44 -10.98 25.91
C ILE A 27 -3.93 -12.23 25.17
N ASN A 28 -5.21 -12.27 24.85
CA ASN A 28 -5.87 -13.41 24.24
C ASN A 28 -7.04 -12.98 23.31
N GLU A 29 -7.91 -13.89 22.97
CA GLU A 29 -9.07 -13.65 22.09
C GLU A 29 -10.08 -12.65 22.65
N LEU A 30 -10.10 -12.43 23.96
CA LEU A 30 -10.99 -11.48 24.63
C LEU A 30 -10.54 -10.03 24.47
N ASP A 31 -9.29 -9.82 23.99
CA ASP A 31 -8.70 -8.50 23.74
C ASP A 31 -8.83 -8.06 22.29
N ILE A 32 -9.65 -8.74 21.51
CA ILE A 32 -9.90 -8.38 20.10
C ILE A 32 -10.70 -7.09 20.02
N VAL A 33 -10.15 -6.08 19.35
CA VAL A 33 -10.78 -4.77 19.16
C VAL A 33 -11.02 -4.46 17.68
N TYR A 34 -11.96 -3.55 17.44
CA TYR A 34 -12.22 -3.05 16.11
C TYR A 34 -11.14 -2.07 15.66
N LEU A 35 -10.33 -2.46 14.67
CA LEU A 35 -9.22 -1.68 14.14
C LEU A 35 -9.58 -0.80 12.94
N GLY A 36 -10.80 -0.88 12.47
CA GLY A 36 -11.28 -0.14 11.32
C GLY A 36 -11.90 -1.02 10.24
N SER A 37 -12.27 -0.43 9.11
CA SER A 37 -12.95 -1.10 8.01
C SER A 37 -12.01 -1.29 6.82
N SER A 38 -12.12 -2.43 6.15
CA SER A 38 -11.48 -2.65 4.84
C SER A 38 -12.16 -1.88 3.72
N LEU A 39 -13.42 -1.44 3.95
CA LEU A 39 -14.13 -0.59 3.00
C LEU A 39 -13.64 0.86 3.13
N PRO A 40 -13.34 1.53 2.02
CA PRO A 40 -12.96 2.93 2.05
C PRO A 40 -14.13 3.81 2.48
N LYS A 41 -13.84 4.87 3.22
CA LYS A 41 -14.82 5.91 3.55
C LYS A 41 -15.17 6.74 2.31
N ILE A 42 -14.18 7.01 1.49
CA ILE A 42 -14.34 7.79 0.26
C ILE A 42 -13.50 7.13 -0.84
N THR A 43 -14.10 6.97 -2.01
CA THR A 43 -13.39 6.54 -3.22
C THR A 43 -13.87 7.37 -4.40
N GLY A 44 -12.97 7.67 -5.32
CA GLY A 44 -13.32 8.45 -6.48
C GLY A 44 -12.17 8.63 -7.45
N GLY A 45 -12.45 9.41 -8.48
CA GLY A 45 -11.45 9.79 -9.46
C GLY A 45 -11.75 11.17 -9.99
N TRP A 46 -10.71 11.84 -10.44
CA TRP A 46 -10.82 13.11 -11.14
C TRP A 46 -9.84 13.16 -12.31
N GLY A 47 -10.13 13.99 -13.27
CA GLY A 47 -9.30 14.13 -14.46
C GLY A 47 -9.10 15.59 -14.84
N LEU A 48 -7.93 15.87 -15.39
CA LEU A 48 -7.56 17.14 -15.97
C LEU A 48 -7.37 16.95 -17.47
N LYS A 49 -8.07 17.77 -18.27
CA LYS A 49 -7.89 17.82 -19.71
C LYS A 49 -7.57 19.27 -20.10
N PHE A 50 -6.42 19.43 -20.73
CA PHE A 50 -5.93 20.73 -21.15
C PHE A 50 -5.53 20.68 -22.63
N SER A 51 -5.87 21.70 -23.39
CA SER A 51 -5.48 21.84 -24.79
C SER A 51 -5.04 23.28 -25.05
N TYR A 52 -3.86 23.40 -25.64
CA TYR A 52 -3.31 24.71 -26.00
C TYR A 52 -2.64 24.62 -27.38
N GLY A 53 -3.19 25.31 -28.35
CA GLY A 53 -2.70 25.26 -29.72
C GLY A 53 -2.74 23.84 -30.30
N ARG A 54 -1.59 23.20 -30.40
CA ARG A 54 -1.41 21.86 -30.92
C ARG A 54 -1.07 20.83 -29.88
N TRP A 55 -0.97 21.25 -28.64
CA TRP A 55 -0.69 20.39 -27.49
C TRP A 55 -1.99 19.97 -26.84
N SER A 56 -2.05 18.75 -26.42
CA SER A 56 -3.10 18.22 -25.57
C SER A 56 -2.50 17.45 -24.40
N LEU A 57 -3.01 17.70 -23.22
CA LEU A 57 -2.64 17.00 -21.99
C LEU A 57 -3.91 16.40 -21.41
N ASN A 58 -3.84 15.13 -21.03
CA ASN A 58 -4.90 14.45 -20.30
C ASN A 58 -4.27 13.69 -19.12
N ALA A 59 -4.71 13.99 -17.91
CA ALA A 59 -4.28 13.31 -16.69
C ALA A 59 -5.51 12.77 -15.95
N GLN A 60 -5.43 11.53 -15.47
CA GLN A 60 -6.50 10.89 -14.71
C GLN A 60 -5.95 10.34 -13.40
N PHE A 61 -6.61 10.70 -12.32
CA PHE A 61 -6.28 10.29 -10.97
C PHE A 61 -7.42 9.45 -10.40
N ASN A 62 -7.06 8.46 -9.61
CA ASN A 62 -7.99 7.81 -8.69
C ASN A 62 -7.46 7.89 -7.27
N PHE A 63 -8.37 7.83 -6.33
CA PHE A 63 -8.03 7.84 -4.92
C PHE A 63 -8.99 6.99 -4.11
N ARG A 64 -8.49 6.56 -2.96
CA ARG A 64 -9.23 5.82 -1.96
C ARG A 64 -8.74 6.27 -0.60
N VAL A 65 -9.65 6.53 0.34
CA VAL A 65 -9.32 7.07 1.65
C VAL A 65 -10.06 6.34 2.76
N GLY A 66 -9.35 6.04 3.83
CA GLY A 66 -9.90 5.55 5.09
C GLY A 66 -10.18 4.06 5.12
N ASN A 67 -9.56 3.26 4.26
CA ASN A 67 -9.62 1.81 4.32
C ASN A 67 -8.38 1.23 5.00
N LYS A 68 -8.60 0.15 5.77
CA LYS A 68 -7.55 -0.65 6.39
C LYS A 68 -7.30 -1.93 5.60
N VAL A 69 -6.04 -2.37 5.60
CA VAL A 69 -5.59 -3.59 4.94
C VAL A 69 -4.70 -4.36 5.90
N ILE A 70 -4.86 -5.68 5.96
CA ILE A 70 -3.92 -6.56 6.65
C ILE A 70 -2.73 -6.81 5.71
N ASN A 71 -1.55 -6.39 6.12
CA ASN A 71 -0.31 -6.66 5.39
C ASN A 71 0.20 -8.06 5.76
N GLU A 72 -0.41 -9.08 5.15
CA GLU A 72 -0.06 -10.49 5.37
C GLU A 72 1.34 -10.80 4.88
N ALA A 73 1.80 -10.15 3.82
CA ALA A 73 3.16 -10.30 3.33
C ALA A 73 4.19 -9.92 4.38
N ARG A 74 3.99 -8.78 5.05
CA ARG A 74 4.82 -8.33 6.17
C ARG A 74 4.68 -9.26 7.37
N MET A 75 3.46 -9.67 7.71
CA MET A 75 3.19 -10.60 8.80
C MET A 75 3.97 -11.91 8.63
N ASN A 76 3.93 -12.49 7.44
CA ASN A 76 4.66 -13.73 7.12
C ASN A 76 6.19 -13.53 7.13
N ALA A 77 6.66 -12.39 6.61
CA ALA A 77 8.10 -12.09 6.56
C ALA A 77 8.71 -11.72 7.93
N GLU A 78 7.90 -11.30 8.90
CA GLU A 78 8.34 -10.93 10.25
C GLU A 78 7.96 -11.97 11.32
N SER A 79 7.30 -13.07 10.96
CA SER A 79 6.78 -14.05 11.94
C SER A 79 7.87 -14.78 12.71
N MET A 80 9.02 -15.05 12.10
CA MET A 80 10.12 -15.82 12.68
C MET A 80 9.71 -17.17 13.29
N TYR A 81 8.59 -17.71 12.82
CA TYR A 81 8.02 -18.96 13.33
C TYR A 81 8.65 -20.20 12.69
N ASN A 82 9.08 -20.07 11.43
CA ASN A 82 9.63 -21.15 10.62
C ASN A 82 10.95 -20.74 9.93
N ASN A 83 11.46 -21.60 9.04
CA ASN A 83 12.70 -21.39 8.28
C ASN A 83 12.51 -20.56 6.98
N ASN A 84 11.39 -19.89 6.80
CA ASN A 84 11.16 -19.09 5.61
C ASN A 84 12.08 -17.85 5.59
N ASN A 85 12.30 -17.31 4.41
CA ASN A 85 12.99 -16.04 4.25
C ASN A 85 12.27 -14.93 5.03
N GLN A 86 13.05 -14.11 5.70
CA GLN A 86 12.55 -13.07 6.59
C GLN A 86 12.89 -11.68 6.07
N ALA A 87 12.10 -10.70 6.47
CA ALA A 87 12.40 -9.30 6.20
C ALA A 87 13.65 -8.85 6.99
N ALA A 88 14.39 -7.89 6.42
CA ALA A 88 15.56 -7.31 7.10
C ALA A 88 15.22 -6.66 8.45
N SER A 89 13.98 -6.22 8.63
CA SER A 89 13.46 -5.65 9.88
C SER A 89 13.63 -6.57 11.09
N VAL A 90 13.59 -7.90 10.90
CA VAL A 90 13.75 -8.87 12.00
C VAL A 90 15.16 -8.85 12.63
N ASN A 91 16.12 -8.20 12.00
CA ASN A 91 17.44 -7.99 12.60
C ASN A 91 17.36 -7.09 13.84
N TRP A 92 16.35 -6.26 13.94
CA TRP A 92 16.08 -5.34 15.05
C TRP A 92 15.14 -5.95 16.11
N ARG A 93 14.94 -7.26 16.07
CA ARG A 93 14.13 -7.99 17.05
C ARG A 93 14.72 -7.92 18.45
N TRP A 94 13.89 -8.11 19.45
CA TRP A 94 14.30 -8.27 20.82
C TRP A 94 15.23 -9.50 21.00
N ARG A 95 16.34 -9.33 21.72
CA ARG A 95 17.35 -10.38 21.94
C ARG A 95 17.72 -10.57 23.40
N THR A 96 17.75 -9.50 24.19
CA THR A 96 18.24 -9.52 25.58
C THR A 96 17.28 -8.79 26.51
N GLU A 97 17.25 -9.19 27.78
CA GLU A 97 16.48 -8.48 28.83
C GLU A 97 16.86 -7.00 28.88
N GLY A 98 15.86 -6.15 29.09
CA GLY A 98 16.03 -4.69 29.09
C GLY A 98 16.10 -4.01 27.72
N GLN A 99 16.20 -4.78 26.63
CA GLN A 99 16.17 -4.20 25.29
C GLN A 99 14.73 -3.76 24.92
N LEU A 100 14.60 -2.55 24.39
CA LEU A 100 13.38 -2.05 23.78
C LEU A 100 13.44 -2.39 22.28
N ALA A 101 12.46 -3.15 21.76
CA ALA A 101 12.38 -3.51 20.36
C ALA A 101 10.92 -3.60 19.92
N GLU A 102 10.64 -3.13 18.72
CA GLU A 102 9.29 -3.22 18.11
C GLU A 102 8.96 -4.65 17.67
N ILE A 103 9.98 -5.43 17.34
CA ILE A 103 9.84 -6.81 16.86
C ILE A 103 10.14 -7.77 18.00
N PRO A 104 9.24 -8.73 18.28
CA PRO A 104 9.43 -9.69 19.34
C PRO A 104 10.61 -10.63 19.07
N ARG A 105 10.99 -11.42 20.07
CA ARG A 105 12.07 -12.43 19.91
C ARG A 105 11.68 -13.53 18.93
N ALA A 106 12.66 -14.09 18.25
CA ALA A 106 12.45 -15.27 17.40
C ALA A 106 12.15 -16.51 18.27
N LEU A 107 11.09 -17.24 17.90
CA LEU A 107 10.68 -18.48 18.52
C LEU A 107 10.32 -19.49 17.43
N TYR A 108 11.24 -20.43 17.17
CA TYR A 108 11.02 -21.45 16.15
C TYR A 108 9.96 -22.46 16.60
N ASN A 109 8.90 -22.61 15.81
CA ASN A 109 7.72 -23.44 16.09
C ASN A 109 7.08 -23.23 17.45
N LYS A 110 7.26 -22.02 18.04
CA LYS A 110 6.72 -21.67 19.37
C LYS A 110 6.29 -20.21 19.39
N GLY A 111 5.48 -19.88 20.38
CA GLY A 111 5.01 -18.51 20.62
C GLY A 111 3.91 -18.10 19.65
N PHE A 112 3.57 -16.80 19.66
CA PHE A 112 2.41 -16.24 18.97
C PHE A 112 2.77 -15.19 17.90
N ASN A 113 4.05 -15.08 17.54
CA ASN A 113 4.53 -14.07 16.58
C ASN A 113 3.95 -14.25 15.17
N TYR A 114 3.39 -15.41 14.87
CA TYR A 114 2.73 -15.73 13.60
C TYR A 114 1.26 -15.31 13.57
N LEU A 115 0.69 -14.95 14.70
CA LEU A 115 -0.70 -14.51 14.77
C LEU A 115 -0.83 -13.08 14.24
N GLY A 116 -1.94 -12.84 13.57
CA GLY A 116 -2.33 -11.49 13.15
C GLY A 116 -2.50 -10.58 14.37
N SER A 117 -1.98 -9.37 14.28
CA SER A 117 -2.16 -8.32 15.28
C SER A 117 -2.40 -6.99 14.58
N ASP A 118 -2.80 -5.98 15.35
CA ASP A 118 -2.95 -4.59 14.91
C ASP A 118 -1.71 -4.03 14.23
N ARG A 119 -0.52 -4.52 14.60
CA ARG A 119 0.77 -4.19 14.00
C ARG A 119 0.80 -4.36 12.47
N PHE A 120 0.02 -5.28 11.94
CA PHE A 120 -0.06 -5.58 10.52
C PHE A 120 -1.27 -4.97 9.83
N VAL A 121 -2.11 -4.22 10.57
CA VAL A 121 -3.26 -3.51 10.04
C VAL A 121 -2.87 -2.09 9.69
N GLU A 122 -2.70 -1.83 8.41
CA GLU A 122 -2.18 -0.57 7.90
C GLU A 122 -3.26 0.26 7.20
N ASP A 123 -3.03 1.56 7.14
CA ASP A 123 -3.84 2.47 6.32
C ASP A 123 -3.44 2.32 4.85
N ALA A 124 -4.37 1.89 4.01
CA ALA A 124 -4.17 1.72 2.59
C ALA A 124 -4.79 2.86 1.77
N SER A 125 -4.92 4.03 2.35
CA SER A 125 -5.31 5.24 1.63
C SER A 125 -4.27 5.59 0.57
N PHE A 126 -4.74 5.96 -0.61
CA PHE A 126 -3.83 6.33 -1.69
C PHE A 126 -4.44 7.33 -2.67
N MET A 127 -3.59 8.01 -3.41
CA MET A 127 -3.90 8.72 -4.64
C MET A 127 -2.91 8.31 -5.74
N ARG A 128 -3.43 7.86 -6.88
CA ARG A 128 -2.64 7.35 -8.00
C ARG A 128 -2.89 8.17 -9.26
N LEU A 129 -1.82 8.51 -9.98
CA LEU A 129 -1.91 8.96 -11.36
C LEU A 129 -1.98 7.74 -12.28
N ASN A 130 -3.22 7.37 -12.65
CA ASN A 130 -3.48 6.18 -13.46
C ASN A 130 -3.05 6.34 -14.91
N TYR A 131 -3.31 7.52 -15.46
CA TYR A 131 -3.08 7.77 -16.87
C TYR A 131 -2.64 9.20 -17.08
N LEU A 132 -1.60 9.36 -17.89
CA LEU A 132 -1.11 10.63 -18.38
C LEU A 132 -0.90 10.50 -19.89
N SER A 133 -1.46 11.43 -20.67
CA SER A 133 -1.28 11.49 -22.11
C SER A 133 -0.86 12.88 -22.52
N LEU A 134 0.22 12.97 -23.28
CA LEU A 134 0.70 14.19 -23.91
C LEU A 134 0.61 14.01 -25.42
N GLY A 135 -0.24 14.77 -26.06
CA GLY A 135 -0.44 14.76 -27.51
C GLY A 135 0.11 16.01 -28.17
N TYR A 136 0.65 15.83 -29.36
CA TYR A 136 1.06 16.93 -30.24
C TYR A 136 0.60 16.67 -31.67
N SER A 137 -0.13 17.63 -32.27
CA SER A 137 -0.58 17.59 -33.66
C SER A 137 0.28 18.50 -34.52
N LEU A 138 0.88 17.96 -35.56
CA LEU A 138 1.73 18.73 -36.46
C LEU A 138 0.93 19.73 -37.29
N ASN A 139 1.60 20.76 -37.82
CA ASN A 139 0.99 21.78 -38.64
C ASN A 139 0.56 21.21 -39.99
N PRO A 140 -0.74 21.23 -40.35
CA PRO A 140 -1.21 20.76 -41.62
C PRO A 140 -0.56 21.46 -42.83
N LYS A 141 -0.16 22.72 -42.67
CA LYS A 141 0.55 23.46 -43.75
C LYS A 141 1.91 22.85 -44.10
N LEU A 142 2.61 22.31 -43.11
CA LEU A 142 3.89 21.63 -43.36
C LEU A 142 3.69 20.24 -43.96
N LEU A 143 2.65 19.54 -43.54
CA LEU A 143 2.34 18.18 -43.95
C LEU A 143 1.86 18.09 -45.43
N ARG A 144 1.13 19.08 -45.91
CA ARG A 144 0.67 19.13 -47.31
C ARG A 144 1.81 19.10 -48.31
N ARG A 145 3.01 19.56 -47.93
CA ARG A 145 4.16 19.53 -48.84
C ARG A 145 4.68 18.11 -49.14
N ILE A 146 4.34 17.17 -48.26
CA ILE A 146 4.78 15.77 -48.35
C ILE A 146 3.61 14.82 -48.58
N GLY A 147 2.43 15.34 -48.98
CA GLY A 147 1.25 14.53 -49.30
C GLY A 147 0.52 13.94 -48.09
N VAL A 148 0.83 14.41 -46.84
CA VAL A 148 0.20 13.97 -45.62
C VAL A 148 -0.85 14.98 -45.18
N THR A 149 -2.03 14.52 -44.82
CA THR A 149 -3.14 15.38 -44.40
C THR A 149 -3.11 15.67 -42.87
N SER A 150 -2.68 14.70 -42.09
CA SER A 150 -2.56 14.84 -40.63
C SER A 150 -1.44 13.99 -40.07
N LEU A 151 -0.78 14.49 -39.00
CA LEU A 151 0.20 13.75 -38.23
C LEU A 151 0.07 14.15 -36.77
N SER A 152 -0.18 13.18 -35.90
CA SER A 152 -0.21 13.38 -34.48
C SER A 152 0.68 12.36 -33.76
N ILE A 153 1.31 12.81 -32.69
CA ILE A 153 2.14 11.99 -31.82
C ILE A 153 1.53 12.07 -30.41
N ASN A 154 1.28 10.91 -29.80
CA ASN A 154 0.77 10.81 -28.45
C ASN A 154 1.70 9.95 -27.62
N LEU A 155 2.19 10.53 -26.53
CA LEU A 155 2.96 9.82 -25.49
C LEU A 155 2.03 9.56 -24.33
N ASN A 156 1.87 8.30 -23.98
CA ASN A 156 1.02 7.88 -22.88
C ASN A 156 1.85 7.18 -21.82
N ALA A 157 1.51 7.45 -20.58
CA ALA A 157 2.09 6.77 -19.44
C ALA A 157 0.97 6.32 -18.49
N SER A 158 1.09 5.11 -17.94
CA SER A 158 0.13 4.56 -17.00
C SER A 158 0.80 4.20 -15.69
N ASN A 159 0.09 4.37 -14.57
CA ASN A 159 0.55 4.05 -13.22
C ASN A 159 1.87 4.73 -12.84
N LEU A 160 2.04 6.01 -13.20
CA LEU A 160 3.30 6.74 -13.02
C LEU A 160 3.73 6.82 -11.57
N PHE A 161 2.82 7.18 -10.68
CA PHE A 161 3.09 7.22 -9.25
C PHE A 161 1.84 6.94 -8.44
N CYS A 162 2.07 6.52 -7.21
CA CYS A 162 1.06 6.32 -6.18
C CYS A 162 1.56 7.00 -4.89
N LEU A 163 0.76 7.89 -4.35
CA LEU A 163 0.99 8.54 -3.07
C LEU A 163 0.24 7.74 -2.00
N THR A 164 0.95 7.17 -1.05
CA THR A 164 0.40 6.34 0.01
C THR A 164 1.38 6.25 1.19
N ASN A 165 0.85 6.00 2.38
CA ASN A 165 1.64 5.66 3.57
C ASN A 165 1.68 4.13 3.81
N TYR A 166 1.05 3.36 2.95
CA TYR A 166 1.08 1.90 3.03
C TYR A 166 2.48 1.36 2.81
N SER A 167 2.93 0.43 3.66
CA SER A 167 4.29 -0.13 3.61
C SER A 167 4.46 -1.25 2.58
N GLY A 168 3.35 -1.85 2.12
CA GLY A 168 3.37 -2.90 1.11
C GLY A 168 3.61 -2.38 -0.32
N ALA A 169 3.67 -3.30 -1.27
CA ALA A 169 4.03 -3.00 -2.66
C ALA A 169 2.97 -2.17 -3.40
N ASP A 170 1.69 -2.40 -3.12
CA ASP A 170 0.57 -1.67 -3.75
C ASP A 170 -0.62 -1.58 -2.78
N PRO A 171 -1.09 -0.36 -2.41
CA PRO A 171 -2.24 -0.19 -1.51
C PRO A 171 -3.57 -0.57 -2.14
N GLU A 172 -3.62 -0.76 -3.46
CA GLU A 172 -4.85 -1.09 -4.18
C GLU A 172 -5.20 -2.58 -4.08
N VAL A 173 -5.31 -3.05 -2.85
CA VAL A 173 -5.73 -4.42 -2.55
C VAL A 173 -7.23 -4.57 -2.79
N SER A 174 -7.62 -5.72 -3.32
CA SER A 174 -9.03 -6.05 -3.53
C SER A 174 -9.74 -6.24 -2.19
N TYR A 175 -10.90 -5.65 -2.07
CA TYR A 175 -11.84 -5.90 -0.99
C TYR A 175 -13.19 -6.26 -1.63
N GLY A 176 -13.93 -7.15 -1.03
CA GLY A 176 -15.24 -7.51 -1.54
C GLY A 176 -15.92 -8.58 -0.69
N GLY A 177 -17.23 -8.56 -0.68
CA GLY A 177 -18.05 -9.44 0.14
C GLY A 177 -17.81 -9.22 1.63
N MET A 178 -17.79 -10.31 2.38
CA MET A 178 -17.54 -10.31 3.83
C MET A 178 -16.07 -10.43 4.22
N ASN A 179 -15.16 -10.47 3.24
CA ASN A 179 -13.73 -10.70 3.50
C ASN A 179 -13.01 -9.41 3.83
N VAL A 180 -12.13 -9.48 4.79
CA VAL A 180 -11.19 -8.42 5.13
C VAL A 180 -10.17 -8.28 3.98
N ALA A 181 -9.82 -7.06 3.63
CA ALA A 181 -8.78 -6.82 2.63
C ALA A 181 -7.42 -7.27 3.16
N THR A 182 -6.81 -8.22 2.46
CA THR A 182 -5.53 -8.82 2.84
C THR A 182 -4.55 -8.73 1.67
N ASP A 183 -3.35 -8.21 1.94
CA ASP A 183 -2.26 -8.15 0.97
C ASP A 183 -1.30 -9.33 1.15
N GLY A 184 -1.47 -10.35 0.34
CA GLY A 184 -0.61 -11.53 0.28
C GLY A 184 0.57 -11.39 -0.70
N ALA A 185 1.17 -10.22 -0.83
CA ALA A 185 2.28 -9.91 -1.75
C ALA A 185 1.93 -10.06 -3.24
N LYS A 186 0.79 -9.54 -3.66
CA LYS A 186 0.43 -9.49 -5.07
C LYS A 186 1.39 -8.57 -5.84
N THR A 187 1.64 -8.94 -7.09
CA THR A 187 2.46 -8.11 -7.99
C THR A 187 1.86 -6.71 -8.14
N PRO A 188 2.63 -5.65 -7.83
CA PRO A 188 2.15 -4.28 -7.97
C PRO A 188 1.89 -3.94 -9.44
N ARG A 189 1.07 -2.92 -9.67
CA ARG A 189 0.80 -2.43 -11.03
C ARG A 189 2.06 -1.88 -11.67
N SER A 190 2.37 -2.36 -12.87
CA SER A 190 3.52 -1.90 -13.63
C SER A 190 3.32 -0.50 -14.20
N ARG A 191 4.39 0.26 -14.29
CA ARG A 191 4.43 1.50 -15.10
C ARG A 191 4.53 1.11 -16.57
N GLN A 192 3.73 1.75 -17.39
CA GLN A 192 3.72 1.49 -18.84
C GLN A 192 3.89 2.80 -19.57
N PHE A 193 4.69 2.79 -20.64
CA PHE A 193 4.89 3.92 -21.53
C PHE A 193 4.58 3.48 -22.95
N THR A 194 3.79 4.27 -23.66
CA THR A 194 3.39 3.98 -25.04
C THR A 194 3.52 5.24 -25.88
N ALA A 195 4.18 5.12 -27.00
CA ALA A 195 4.20 6.15 -28.04
C ALA A 195 3.29 5.72 -29.19
N ARG A 196 2.39 6.59 -29.63
CA ARG A 196 1.52 6.37 -30.78
C ARG A 196 1.76 7.49 -31.78
N VAL A 197 2.02 7.10 -33.01
CA VAL A 197 2.08 8.01 -34.17
C VAL A 197 0.91 7.68 -35.06
N GLN A 198 0.12 8.68 -35.41
CA GLN A 198 -1.03 8.54 -36.30
C GLN A 198 -0.82 9.45 -37.50
N ILE A 199 -0.86 8.87 -38.70
CA ILE A 199 -0.63 9.53 -39.96
C ILE A 199 -1.91 9.37 -40.83
N GLY A 200 -2.41 10.48 -41.39
CA GLY A 200 -3.50 10.48 -42.36
C GLY A 200 -2.98 10.98 -43.69
N PHE A 201 -3.39 10.32 -44.74
CA PHE A 201 -3.07 10.65 -46.14
C PHE A 201 -4.25 11.25 -46.88
#